data_ffd8002f0cfdd77c537d6b2442c12b7b
#
_entry.id   ffd8002f0cfdd77c537d6b2442c12b7b
#
_cell.length_a   1.000
_cell.length_b   1.000
_cell.length_c   1.000
_cell.angle_alpha   90.00
_cell.angle_beta   90.00
_cell.angle_gamma   90.00
#
_symmetry.space_group_name_H-M   'P 1'
#
loop_
_entity.id
_entity.type
_entity.pdbx_description
1 polymer ?
#
loop_
_entity_poly.entity_id
_entity_poly.type
_entity_poly.pdbx_seq_one_letter_code
_entity_poly.pdbx_strand_id
1 'polypeptide(L)'
;MSTAPSPRNLRIALSEDELRDLYLTQRLTIEQIAQRFGLAAATISRRFTDLGIRARRRGPLPGQRHGVPLKLDQEREWTAQLAYAVGLITTDGCLSQDGRHLTMTSKDIDLLETIRWCLGVTARITLSTNPRPIYRLQWGDCIFHHWLNTVGLMPAKSLRLGPLQVPDEWMRDFLRGSIDGDGSIITYTDRYNAFKKSSYVYTRVYLSLVSASPRFVQWLRDTLRRVMGVSGELSVRRVEGRSDLWRLRYAKAEALRLLRWMYYSADVPCLRRKYDIAAPFLLPPVRARERRPGRPMVV
;
A
#
# COMPACT_ATOMS: atom_id res chain seq x y z
N MET A 1 -50.56 -22.00 -50.86
CA MET A 1 -50.28 -21.20 -49.68
C MET A 1 -49.25 -21.92 -48.86
N SER A 2 -47.97 -21.58 -49.04
CA SER A 2 -46.85 -22.17 -48.34
C SER A 2 -46.61 -21.40 -47.07
N THR A 3 -46.84 -22.03 -45.92
CA THR A 3 -46.56 -21.43 -44.60
C THR A 3 -45.05 -21.53 -44.33
N ALA A 4 -44.41 -20.35 -44.23
CA ALA A 4 -43.03 -20.26 -43.82
C ALA A 4 -42.86 -20.87 -42.41
N PRO A 5 -41.78 -21.66 -42.15
CA PRO A 5 -41.56 -22.26 -40.85
C PRO A 5 -41.25 -21.19 -39.81
N SER A 6 -41.85 -21.33 -38.63
CA SER A 6 -41.64 -20.53 -37.46
C SER A 6 -40.14 -20.54 -37.04
N PRO A 7 -39.58 -19.38 -36.62
CA PRO A 7 -38.13 -19.26 -36.31
C PRO A 7 -37.67 -20.01 -35.07
N ARG A 8 -38.49 -20.88 -34.49
CA ARG A 8 -38.19 -21.61 -33.25
C ARG A 8 -37.32 -22.86 -33.38
N ASN A 9 -37.00 -23.34 -34.59
CA ASN A 9 -36.32 -24.62 -34.82
C ASN A 9 -34.98 -24.58 -35.57
N LEU A 10 -34.35 -23.43 -35.69
CA LEU A 10 -32.95 -23.42 -36.09
C LEU A 10 -32.09 -23.93 -34.90
N ARG A 11 -31.95 -25.29 -34.84
CA ARG A 11 -30.90 -25.92 -34.05
C ARG A 11 -29.59 -25.31 -34.52
N ILE A 12 -29.01 -24.50 -33.70
CA ILE A 12 -27.73 -23.84 -33.95
C ILE A 12 -26.71 -24.94 -34.11
N ALA A 13 -26.11 -25.06 -35.29
CA ALA A 13 -25.08 -26.01 -35.62
C ALA A 13 -23.68 -25.62 -35.05
N LEU A 14 -23.64 -24.88 -33.93
CA LEU A 14 -22.40 -24.56 -33.21
C LEU A 14 -22.04 -25.77 -32.33
N SER A 15 -20.93 -26.40 -32.66
CA SER A 15 -20.40 -27.48 -31.82
C SER A 15 -19.84 -26.92 -30.51
N GLU A 16 -19.71 -27.80 -29.50
CA GLU A 16 -19.09 -27.42 -28.24
C GLU A 16 -17.65 -26.94 -28.44
N ASP A 17 -16.88 -27.66 -29.28
CA ASP A 17 -15.48 -27.34 -29.57
C ASP A 17 -15.34 -25.98 -30.25
N GLU A 18 -16.21 -25.68 -31.18
CA GLU A 18 -16.22 -24.38 -31.86
C GLU A 18 -16.55 -23.21 -30.90
N LEU A 19 -17.51 -23.42 -30.00
CA LEU A 19 -17.81 -22.42 -28.96
C LEU A 19 -16.67 -22.24 -27.97
N ARG A 20 -16.01 -23.33 -27.59
CA ARG A 20 -14.84 -23.29 -26.73
C ARG A 20 -13.68 -22.57 -27.42
N ASP A 21 -13.41 -22.87 -28.68
CA ASP A 21 -12.35 -22.23 -29.45
C ASP A 21 -12.61 -20.73 -29.61
N LEU A 22 -13.80 -20.34 -30.07
CA LEU A 22 -14.18 -18.95 -30.22
C LEU A 22 -14.07 -18.15 -28.91
N TYR A 23 -14.49 -18.77 -27.81
CA TYR A 23 -14.54 -18.08 -26.52
C TYR A 23 -13.23 -18.13 -25.75
N LEU A 24 -12.58 -19.31 -25.66
CA LEU A 24 -11.41 -19.51 -24.82
C LEU A 24 -10.10 -19.20 -25.57
N THR A 25 -9.99 -19.61 -26.84
CA THR A 25 -8.77 -19.44 -27.65
C THR A 25 -8.77 -18.11 -28.39
N GLN A 26 -9.81 -17.84 -29.21
CA GLN A 26 -9.93 -16.58 -29.95
C GLN A 26 -10.40 -15.42 -29.09
N ARG A 27 -10.84 -15.69 -27.86
CA ARG A 27 -11.23 -14.68 -26.83
C ARG A 27 -12.35 -13.74 -27.25
N LEU A 28 -13.20 -14.15 -28.18
CA LEU A 28 -14.39 -13.36 -28.56
C LEU A 28 -15.31 -13.18 -27.36
N THR A 29 -16.03 -12.05 -27.31
CA THR A 29 -17.09 -11.84 -26.30
C THR A 29 -18.34 -12.61 -26.70
N ILE A 30 -19.25 -12.83 -25.73
CA ILE A 30 -20.55 -13.46 -25.98
C ILE A 30 -21.34 -12.68 -27.06
N GLU A 31 -21.26 -11.35 -27.00
CA GLU A 31 -21.88 -10.45 -27.96
C GLU A 31 -21.27 -10.60 -29.37
N GLN A 32 -19.95 -10.69 -29.48
CA GLN A 32 -19.26 -10.89 -30.75
C GLN A 32 -19.57 -12.25 -31.36
N ILE A 33 -19.63 -13.32 -30.53
CA ILE A 33 -20.05 -14.64 -30.99
C ILE A 33 -21.51 -14.59 -31.45
N ALA A 34 -22.37 -14.00 -30.66
CA ALA A 34 -23.77 -13.85 -30.99
C ALA A 34 -23.99 -13.09 -32.35
N GLN A 35 -23.29 -11.99 -32.53
CA GLN A 35 -23.31 -11.19 -33.76
C GLN A 35 -22.79 -11.99 -34.96
N ARG A 36 -21.69 -12.74 -34.82
CA ARG A 36 -21.09 -13.57 -35.88
C ARG A 36 -22.06 -14.63 -36.40
N PHE A 37 -22.93 -15.16 -35.53
CA PHE A 37 -23.90 -16.21 -35.88
C PHE A 37 -25.34 -15.71 -36.01
N GLY A 38 -25.58 -14.41 -35.97
CA GLY A 38 -26.93 -13.82 -36.08
C GLY A 38 -27.86 -14.18 -34.91
N LEU A 39 -27.31 -14.37 -33.71
CA LEU A 39 -28.04 -14.85 -32.54
C LEU A 39 -28.12 -13.81 -31.43
N ALA A 40 -29.06 -14.00 -30.52
CA ALA A 40 -29.08 -13.19 -29.30
C ALA A 40 -28.00 -13.63 -28.34
N ALA A 41 -27.33 -12.68 -27.64
CA ALA A 41 -26.32 -12.95 -26.63
C ALA A 41 -26.83 -13.88 -25.51
N ALA A 42 -28.10 -13.77 -25.14
CA ALA A 42 -28.77 -14.65 -24.18
C ALA A 42 -28.79 -16.12 -24.63
N THR A 43 -28.88 -16.37 -25.94
CA THR A 43 -28.84 -17.73 -26.50
C THR A 43 -27.49 -18.35 -26.34
N ILE A 44 -26.41 -17.62 -26.62
CA ILE A 44 -25.02 -18.07 -26.41
C ILE A 44 -24.75 -18.28 -24.93
N SER A 45 -25.18 -17.37 -24.05
CA SER A 45 -25.04 -17.52 -22.59
C SER A 45 -25.70 -18.78 -22.05
N ARG A 46 -26.92 -19.09 -22.50
CA ARG A 46 -27.62 -20.32 -22.12
C ARG A 46 -26.85 -21.55 -22.57
N ARG A 47 -26.37 -21.57 -23.82
CA ARG A 47 -25.56 -22.63 -24.36
C ARG A 47 -24.27 -22.87 -23.56
N PHE A 48 -23.62 -21.81 -23.11
CA PHE A 48 -22.45 -21.90 -22.22
C PHE A 48 -22.78 -22.59 -20.90
N THR A 49 -23.95 -22.26 -20.33
CA THR A 49 -24.42 -22.91 -19.09
C THR A 49 -24.68 -24.41 -19.34
N ASP A 50 -25.36 -24.75 -20.43
CA ASP A 50 -25.69 -26.13 -20.79
C ASP A 50 -24.45 -26.98 -21.05
N LEU A 51 -23.37 -26.38 -21.61
CA LEU A 51 -22.10 -27.05 -21.92
C LEU A 51 -21.07 -26.92 -20.78
N GLY A 52 -21.43 -26.37 -19.64
CA GLY A 52 -20.53 -26.16 -18.51
C GLY A 52 -19.35 -25.22 -18.80
N ILE A 53 -19.45 -24.37 -19.83
CA ILE A 53 -18.43 -23.38 -20.15
C ILE A 53 -18.54 -22.24 -19.17
N ARG A 54 -17.56 -22.11 -18.26
CA ARG A 54 -17.54 -21.00 -17.29
C ARG A 54 -17.31 -19.69 -18.01
N ALA A 55 -18.23 -18.73 -17.79
CA ALA A 55 -18.04 -17.39 -18.27
C ALA A 55 -16.75 -16.77 -17.69
N ARG A 56 -16.01 -16.08 -18.54
CA ARG A 56 -14.83 -15.29 -18.09
C ARG A 56 -15.29 -14.23 -17.10
N ARG A 57 -14.42 -13.88 -16.16
CA ARG A 57 -14.70 -12.75 -15.25
C ARG A 57 -15.00 -11.51 -16.07
N ARG A 58 -16.03 -10.78 -15.67
CA ARG A 58 -16.38 -9.50 -16.30
C ARG A 58 -15.22 -8.50 -16.14
N GLY A 59 -14.94 -7.78 -17.20
CA GLY A 59 -13.89 -6.77 -17.22
C GLY A 59 -12.75 -7.09 -18.19
N PRO A 60 -11.86 -6.13 -18.44
CA PRO A 60 -10.70 -6.36 -19.29
C PRO A 60 -9.79 -7.43 -18.67
N LEU A 61 -9.17 -8.22 -19.51
CA LEU A 61 -8.19 -9.22 -19.07
C LEU A 61 -6.99 -8.50 -18.43
N PRO A 62 -6.26 -9.17 -17.50
CA PRO A 62 -4.98 -8.68 -17.06
C PRO A 62 -4.11 -8.30 -18.26
N GLY A 63 -3.52 -7.10 -18.25
CA GLY A 63 -2.73 -6.59 -19.37
C GLY A 63 -3.54 -6.03 -20.56
N GLN A 64 -4.86 -5.85 -20.43
CA GLN A 64 -5.67 -5.23 -21.48
C GLN A 64 -6.53 -4.08 -20.94
N ARG A 65 -6.62 -3.00 -21.71
CA ARG A 65 -7.59 -1.93 -21.51
C ARG A 65 -8.45 -1.82 -22.76
N HIS A 66 -9.77 -2.05 -22.64
CA HIS A 66 -10.72 -2.03 -23.77
C HIS A 66 -10.27 -2.89 -24.98
N GLY A 67 -9.73 -4.10 -24.71
CA GLY A 67 -9.23 -4.99 -25.76
C GLY A 67 -7.88 -4.65 -26.36
N VAL A 68 -7.25 -3.55 -25.96
CA VAL A 68 -5.91 -3.16 -26.39
C VAL A 68 -4.88 -3.73 -25.43
N PRO A 69 -3.83 -4.44 -25.90
CA PRO A 69 -2.71 -4.86 -25.06
C PRO A 69 -2.07 -3.67 -24.36
N LEU A 70 -1.87 -3.77 -23.06
CA LEU A 70 -1.12 -2.79 -22.29
C LEU A 70 0.35 -3.21 -22.21
N LYS A 71 1.25 -2.26 -22.41
CA LYS A 71 2.66 -2.45 -22.06
C LYS A 71 2.75 -2.44 -20.52
N LEU A 72 2.76 -3.62 -19.91
CA LEU A 72 2.81 -3.76 -18.44
C LEU A 72 4.19 -3.53 -17.87
N ASP A 73 5.21 -3.63 -18.69
CA ASP A 73 6.63 -3.50 -18.41
C ASP A 73 7.14 -2.03 -18.43
N GLN A 74 6.22 -1.07 -18.32
CA GLN A 74 6.62 0.33 -18.17
C GLN A 74 7.33 0.55 -16.83
N GLU A 75 8.62 0.88 -16.92
CA GLU A 75 9.36 1.39 -15.78
C GLU A 75 8.74 2.69 -15.28
N ARG A 76 8.62 2.82 -13.97
CA ARG A 76 8.22 4.08 -13.34
C ARG A 76 9.45 4.69 -12.68
N GLU A 77 9.69 5.94 -13.00
CA GLU A 77 10.71 6.72 -12.31
C GLU A 77 10.29 6.95 -10.85
N TRP A 78 11.21 6.67 -9.95
CA TRP A 78 11.00 6.89 -8.54
C TRP A 78 11.02 8.40 -8.23
N THR A 79 10.07 8.80 -7.39
CA THR A 79 9.98 10.15 -6.83
C THR A 79 9.71 10.05 -5.35
N ALA A 80 9.91 11.14 -4.60
CA ALA A 80 9.57 11.19 -3.17
C ALA A 80 8.10 10.85 -2.89
N GLN A 81 7.19 11.36 -3.74
CA GLN A 81 5.76 11.08 -3.65
C GLN A 81 5.45 9.62 -3.93
N LEU A 82 6.05 9.03 -4.98
CA LEU A 82 5.86 7.63 -5.31
C LEU A 82 6.39 6.72 -4.21
N ALA A 83 7.58 6.98 -3.71
CA ALA A 83 8.19 6.20 -2.62
C ALA A 83 7.35 6.25 -1.33
N TYR A 84 6.84 7.42 -0.96
CA TYR A 84 5.91 7.58 0.15
C TYR A 84 4.63 6.75 -0.06
N ALA A 85 4.02 6.85 -1.25
CA ALA A 85 2.82 6.10 -1.59
C ALA A 85 3.07 4.58 -1.55
N VAL A 86 4.22 4.11 -2.06
CA VAL A 86 4.62 2.69 -1.97
C VAL A 86 4.77 2.25 -0.53
N GLY A 87 5.37 3.08 0.34
CA GLY A 87 5.46 2.82 1.78
C GLY A 87 4.09 2.65 2.43
N LEU A 88 3.13 3.53 2.14
CA LEU A 88 1.75 3.42 2.61
C LEU A 88 1.03 2.19 2.05
N ILE A 89 1.18 1.90 0.76
CA ILE A 89 0.57 0.70 0.15
C ILE A 89 1.16 -0.57 0.76
N THR A 90 2.44 -0.55 1.12
CA THR A 90 3.12 -1.67 1.77
C THR A 90 2.44 -2.06 3.08
N THR A 91 1.98 -1.11 3.86
CA THR A 91 1.33 -1.30 5.16
C THR A 91 -0.19 -1.43 5.00
N ASP A 92 -0.87 -0.35 4.66
CA ASP A 92 -2.34 -0.22 4.68
C ASP A 92 -3.01 -0.56 3.34
N GLY A 93 -2.24 -0.67 2.24
CA GLY A 93 -2.79 -0.95 0.93
C GLY A 93 -3.16 -2.41 0.71
N CYS A 94 -4.19 -2.66 -0.08
CA CYS A 94 -4.59 -3.98 -0.55
C CYS A 94 -4.52 -4.03 -2.07
N LEU A 95 -3.74 -4.97 -2.60
CA LEU A 95 -3.71 -5.32 -4.00
C LEU A 95 -4.71 -6.46 -4.23
N SER A 96 -5.64 -6.27 -5.16
CA SER A 96 -6.60 -7.30 -5.51
C SER A 96 -5.96 -8.42 -6.35
N GLN A 97 -6.47 -9.63 -6.22
CA GLN A 97 -6.01 -10.78 -7.03
C GLN A 97 -6.36 -10.65 -8.52
N ASP A 98 -7.22 -9.70 -8.88
CA ASP A 98 -7.60 -9.44 -10.26
C ASP A 98 -6.51 -8.75 -11.10
N GLY A 99 -5.38 -8.37 -10.48
CA GLY A 99 -4.26 -7.71 -11.14
C GLY A 99 -4.54 -6.25 -11.53
N ARG A 100 -5.58 -5.63 -10.96
CA ARG A 100 -6.02 -4.30 -11.37
C ARG A 100 -6.35 -3.36 -10.23
N HIS A 101 -7.17 -3.81 -9.26
CA HIS A 101 -7.68 -2.91 -8.24
C HIS A 101 -6.72 -2.78 -7.05
N LEU A 102 -6.61 -1.56 -6.59
CA LEU A 102 -5.94 -1.20 -5.34
C LEU A 102 -6.97 -0.56 -4.42
N THR A 103 -6.87 -0.87 -3.14
CA THR A 103 -7.76 -0.32 -2.12
C THR A 103 -6.96 0.10 -0.91
N MET A 104 -7.27 1.27 -0.36
CA MET A 104 -6.78 1.73 0.93
C MET A 104 -7.94 2.13 1.82
N THR A 105 -7.82 1.86 3.11
CA THR A 105 -8.80 2.27 4.13
C THR A 105 -8.08 2.93 5.28
N SER A 106 -8.65 4.02 5.81
CA SER A 106 -8.11 4.73 6.96
C SER A 106 -9.22 5.43 7.75
N LYS A 107 -8.98 5.66 9.02
CA LYS A 107 -9.78 6.59 9.83
C LYS A 107 -9.42 8.04 9.56
N ASP A 108 -8.19 8.26 9.12
CA ASP A 108 -7.64 9.57 8.81
C ASP A 108 -7.89 9.88 7.32
N ILE A 109 -8.82 10.78 7.02
CA ILE A 109 -9.14 11.14 5.63
C ILE A 109 -7.95 11.81 4.93
N ASP A 110 -7.19 12.62 5.65
CA ASP A 110 -6.01 13.33 5.15
C ASP A 110 -4.93 12.37 4.63
N LEU A 111 -4.83 11.15 5.21
CA LEU A 111 -3.95 10.11 4.71
C LEU A 111 -4.35 9.65 3.31
N LEU A 112 -5.66 9.46 3.07
CA LEU A 112 -6.17 9.04 1.77
C LEU A 112 -6.12 10.18 0.73
N GLU A 113 -6.28 11.42 1.16
CA GLU A 113 -6.08 12.59 0.31
C GLU A 113 -4.61 12.74 -0.09
N THR A 114 -3.70 12.53 0.86
CA THR A 114 -2.25 12.58 0.61
C THR A 114 -1.83 11.53 -0.41
N ILE A 115 -2.25 10.26 -0.28
CA ILE A 115 -1.89 9.22 -1.26
C ILE A 115 -2.54 9.49 -2.62
N ARG A 116 -3.79 9.97 -2.64
CA ARG A 116 -4.48 10.37 -3.87
C ARG A 116 -3.70 11.44 -4.63
N TRP A 117 -3.20 12.44 -3.90
CA TRP A 117 -2.35 13.49 -4.45
C TRP A 117 -1.01 12.92 -4.94
N CYS A 118 -0.31 12.12 -4.13
CA CYS A 118 0.99 11.52 -4.48
C CYS A 118 0.95 10.70 -5.76
N LEU A 119 -0.16 10.01 -6.02
CA LEU A 119 -0.33 9.13 -7.18
C LEU A 119 -1.07 9.79 -8.34
N GLY A 120 -1.58 11.01 -8.19
CA GLY A 120 -2.43 11.65 -9.21
C GLY A 120 -3.75 10.92 -9.46
N VAL A 121 -4.27 10.17 -8.47
CA VAL A 121 -5.49 9.37 -8.60
C VAL A 121 -6.71 10.27 -8.44
N THR A 122 -7.67 10.17 -9.35
CA THR A 122 -8.92 10.96 -9.34
C THR A 122 -10.10 10.25 -8.68
N ALA A 123 -9.92 9.01 -8.21
CA ALA A 123 -10.97 8.22 -7.57
C ALA A 123 -11.53 8.91 -6.32
N ARG A 124 -12.83 8.74 -6.11
CA ARG A 124 -13.53 9.33 -4.96
C ARG A 124 -13.20 8.57 -3.67
N ILE A 125 -12.94 9.31 -2.60
CA ILE A 125 -12.89 8.75 -1.25
C ILE A 125 -14.34 8.59 -0.76
N THR A 126 -14.68 7.41 -0.29
CA THR A 126 -16.01 7.06 0.24
C THR A 126 -15.93 6.80 1.73
N LEU A 127 -16.98 7.14 2.47
CA LEU A 127 -17.12 6.85 3.89
C LEU A 127 -18.03 5.63 4.06
N SER A 128 -17.56 4.59 4.73
CA SER A 128 -18.36 3.48 5.23
C SER A 128 -18.60 3.68 6.73
N THR A 129 -19.84 3.53 7.18
CA THR A 129 -20.23 3.75 8.58
C THR A 129 -20.49 2.45 9.34
N ASN A 130 -20.52 1.30 8.66
CA ASN A 130 -20.81 0.01 9.25
C ASN A 130 -19.57 -0.93 9.18
N PRO A 131 -19.09 -1.50 10.29
CA PRO A 131 -19.56 -1.33 11.69
C PRO A 131 -19.02 -0.06 12.38
N ARG A 132 -18.04 0.62 11.77
CA ARG A 132 -17.42 1.86 12.29
C ARG A 132 -17.08 2.79 11.14
N PRO A 133 -17.06 4.12 11.35
CA PRO A 133 -16.65 5.07 10.34
C PRO A 133 -15.23 4.78 9.86
N ILE A 134 -15.08 4.53 8.56
CA ILE A 134 -13.80 4.33 7.90
C ILE A 134 -13.86 4.89 6.47
N TYR A 135 -12.87 5.66 6.10
CA TYR A 135 -12.72 6.14 4.73
C TYR A 135 -12.07 5.08 3.85
N ARG A 136 -12.49 5.03 2.61
CA ARG A 136 -11.99 4.10 1.61
C ARG A 136 -11.68 4.82 0.29
N LEU A 137 -10.48 4.60 -0.22
CA LEU A 137 -10.05 4.95 -1.57
C LEU A 137 -9.84 3.66 -2.36
N GLN A 138 -10.52 3.52 -3.50
CA GLN A 138 -10.33 2.38 -4.40
C GLN A 138 -10.20 2.89 -5.83
N TRP A 139 -9.20 2.37 -6.54
CA TRP A 139 -8.99 2.69 -7.96
C TRP A 139 -8.52 1.45 -8.71
N GLY A 140 -8.57 1.52 -10.05
CA GLY A 140 -8.09 0.47 -10.93
C GLY A 140 -6.96 0.98 -11.81
N ASP A 141 -5.78 0.34 -11.72
CA ASP A 141 -4.62 0.60 -12.55
C ASP A 141 -3.80 -0.69 -12.71
N CYS A 142 -3.96 -1.35 -13.86
CA CYS A 142 -3.27 -2.61 -14.15
C CYS A 142 -1.75 -2.42 -14.26
N ILE A 143 -1.32 -1.29 -14.85
CA ILE A 143 0.10 -1.01 -15.06
C ILE A 143 0.77 -0.79 -13.71
N PHE A 144 0.18 0.05 -12.87
CA PHE A 144 0.71 0.31 -11.54
C PHE A 144 0.64 -0.94 -10.64
N HIS A 145 -0.44 -1.71 -10.71
CA HIS A 145 -0.55 -2.97 -9.98
C HIS A 145 0.56 -3.95 -10.37
N HIS A 146 0.82 -4.09 -11.68
CA HIS A 146 1.89 -4.94 -12.17
C HIS A 146 3.26 -4.42 -11.71
N TRP A 147 3.52 -3.13 -11.85
CA TRP A 147 4.77 -2.51 -11.40
C TRP A 147 4.99 -2.71 -9.89
N LEU A 148 3.96 -2.58 -9.05
CA LEU A 148 4.07 -2.87 -7.62
C LEU A 148 4.47 -4.34 -7.35
N ASN A 149 4.04 -5.29 -8.22
CA ASN A 149 4.51 -6.67 -8.10
C ASN A 149 6.01 -6.79 -8.42
N THR A 150 6.54 -6.03 -9.38
CA THR A 150 8.01 -6.01 -9.65
C THR A 150 8.77 -5.39 -8.49
N VAL A 151 8.20 -4.43 -7.78
CA VAL A 151 8.77 -3.88 -6.54
C VAL A 151 8.79 -4.91 -5.41
N GLY A 152 7.95 -5.95 -5.47
CA GLY A 152 7.86 -7.03 -4.48
C GLY A 152 6.56 -7.02 -3.66
N LEU A 153 5.61 -6.13 -3.98
CA LEU A 153 4.28 -6.14 -3.37
C LEU A 153 3.38 -7.17 -4.06
N MET A 154 2.44 -7.75 -3.33
CA MET A 154 1.56 -8.79 -3.85
C MET A 154 0.19 -8.79 -3.15
N PRO A 155 -0.83 -9.42 -3.76
CA PRO A 155 -2.07 -9.72 -3.04
C PRO A 155 -1.83 -10.59 -1.80
N ALA A 156 -2.63 -10.36 -0.76
CA ALA A 156 -2.54 -11.07 0.53
C ALA A 156 -1.12 -11.03 1.15
N LYS A 157 -0.47 -9.86 1.09
CA LYS A 157 0.93 -9.66 1.45
C LYS A 157 1.26 -9.79 2.94
N SER A 158 0.28 -9.64 3.85
CA SER A 158 0.52 -9.43 5.29
C SER A 158 1.48 -10.43 5.95
N LEU A 159 1.38 -11.72 5.60
CA LEU A 159 2.28 -12.77 6.12
C LEU A 159 3.43 -13.12 5.17
N ARG A 160 3.34 -12.71 3.91
CA ARG A 160 4.21 -13.17 2.83
C ARG A 160 5.19 -12.12 2.33
N LEU A 161 5.00 -10.86 2.75
CA LEU A 161 5.83 -9.75 2.33
C LEU A 161 7.31 -10.05 2.63
N GLY A 162 8.16 -9.80 1.64
CA GLY A 162 9.60 -9.98 1.72
C GLY A 162 10.36 -8.67 1.51
N PRO A 163 11.62 -8.77 1.09
CA PRO A 163 12.39 -7.64 0.61
C PRO A 163 11.68 -6.93 -0.55
N LEU A 164 11.80 -5.61 -0.59
CA LEU A 164 11.25 -4.77 -1.64
C LEU A 164 12.38 -4.09 -2.44
N GLN A 165 12.11 -3.87 -3.72
CA GLN A 165 13.02 -3.18 -4.64
C GLN A 165 12.83 -1.66 -4.55
N VAL A 166 13.22 -1.07 -3.42
CA VAL A 166 13.19 0.38 -3.21
C VAL A 166 14.62 0.92 -3.27
N PRO A 167 14.94 1.87 -4.16
CA PRO A 167 16.28 2.44 -4.21
C PRO A 167 16.63 3.20 -2.93
N ASP A 168 17.89 3.14 -2.51
CA ASP A 168 18.37 3.71 -1.24
C ASP A 168 18.09 5.21 -1.10
N GLU A 169 18.17 5.95 -2.18
CA GLU A 169 17.90 7.39 -2.22
C GLU A 169 16.45 7.74 -1.84
N TRP A 170 15.49 6.81 -2.07
CA TRP A 170 14.07 6.99 -1.77
C TRP A 170 13.63 6.31 -0.47
N MET A 171 14.53 5.62 0.22
CA MET A 171 14.19 4.88 1.45
C MET A 171 13.65 5.76 2.56
N ARG A 172 14.03 7.04 2.64
CA ARG A 172 13.49 7.97 3.63
C ARG A 172 12.00 8.24 3.44
N ASP A 173 11.60 8.38 2.17
CA ASP A 173 10.20 8.63 1.80
C ASP A 173 9.36 7.37 1.93
N PHE A 174 9.91 6.22 1.51
CA PHE A 174 9.30 4.91 1.73
C PHE A 174 9.09 4.62 3.23
N LEU A 175 10.11 4.88 4.06
CA LEU A 175 10.00 4.68 5.51
C LEU A 175 8.93 5.59 6.11
N ARG A 176 8.86 6.87 5.71
CA ARG A 176 7.82 7.80 6.17
C ARG A 176 6.43 7.28 5.85
N GLY A 177 6.17 6.83 4.61
CA GLY A 177 4.91 6.22 4.23
C GLY A 177 4.59 4.97 5.04
N SER A 178 5.57 4.10 5.26
CA SER A 178 5.39 2.89 6.09
C SER A 178 5.09 3.22 7.55
N ILE A 179 5.72 4.26 8.10
CA ILE A 179 5.45 4.73 9.46
C ILE A 179 4.07 5.37 9.56
N ASP A 180 3.64 6.10 8.54
CA ASP A 180 2.31 6.72 8.52
C ASP A 180 1.19 5.68 8.46
N GLY A 181 1.42 4.54 7.84
CA GLY A 181 0.52 3.38 7.93
C GLY A 181 0.66 2.66 9.28
N ASP A 182 1.37 1.56 9.34
CA ASP A 182 1.49 0.65 10.50
C ASP A 182 2.51 1.07 11.56
N GLY A 183 3.18 2.21 11.39
CA GLY A 183 4.17 2.70 12.35
C GLY A 183 3.56 3.52 13.47
N SER A 184 4.36 3.79 14.49
CA SER A 184 4.02 4.71 15.57
C SER A 184 5.21 5.56 16.00
N ILE A 185 4.93 6.83 16.29
CA ILE A 185 5.84 7.78 16.92
C ILE A 185 5.28 8.02 18.31
N ILE A 186 6.04 7.65 19.34
CA ILE A 186 5.59 7.72 20.72
C ILE A 186 6.58 8.57 21.50
N THR A 187 6.04 9.53 22.25
CA THR A 187 6.80 10.37 23.15
C THR A 187 6.31 10.23 24.58
N TYR A 188 7.20 10.26 25.55
CA TYR A 188 6.84 10.35 26.95
C TYR A 188 7.90 11.14 27.73
N THR A 189 7.46 11.75 28.82
CA THR A 189 8.33 12.45 29.74
C THR A 189 8.82 11.48 30.82
N ASP A 190 10.11 11.14 30.80
CA ASP A 190 10.76 10.31 31.80
C ASP A 190 11.13 11.17 33.01
N ARG A 191 10.51 10.92 34.14
CA ARG A 191 10.74 11.58 35.43
C ARG A 191 11.34 10.63 36.48
N TYR A 192 11.76 9.44 36.08
CA TYR A 192 12.21 8.40 37.00
C TYR A 192 13.28 8.86 37.99
N ASN A 193 14.20 9.73 37.57
CA ASN A 193 15.25 10.29 38.39
C ASN A 193 15.00 11.73 38.90
N ALA A 194 13.78 12.28 38.69
CA ALA A 194 13.47 13.66 39.10
C ALA A 194 13.55 13.88 40.62
N PHE A 195 13.41 12.81 41.42
CA PHE A 195 13.61 12.86 42.87
C PHE A 195 15.06 13.08 43.28
N LYS A 196 16.04 12.69 42.44
CA LYS A 196 17.45 12.95 42.69
C LYS A 196 17.88 14.38 42.36
N LYS A 197 17.25 14.92 41.29
CA LYS A 197 17.45 16.31 40.85
C LYS A 197 16.27 16.69 39.96
N SER A 198 15.61 17.80 40.25
CA SER A 198 14.44 18.30 39.52
C SER A 198 14.67 18.48 38.01
N SER A 199 15.94 18.70 37.59
CA SER A 199 16.34 18.82 36.18
C SER A 199 16.47 17.48 35.44
N TYR A 200 16.33 16.34 36.13
CA TYR A 200 16.40 15.01 35.53
C TYR A 200 15.03 14.60 34.94
N VAL A 201 14.51 15.47 34.11
CA VAL A 201 13.29 15.25 33.34
C VAL A 201 13.67 15.21 31.86
N TYR A 202 13.41 14.07 31.21
CA TYR A 202 13.80 13.86 29.82
C TYR A 202 12.58 13.50 28.98
N THR A 203 12.42 14.16 27.85
CA THR A 203 11.48 13.70 26.83
C THR A 203 12.15 12.62 25.99
N ARG A 204 11.53 11.45 25.95
CA ARG A 204 11.97 10.30 25.15
C ARG A 204 11.10 10.14 23.94
N VAL A 205 11.71 9.80 22.82
CA VAL A 205 11.01 9.50 21.58
C VAL A 205 11.35 8.09 21.11
N TYR A 206 10.35 7.41 20.61
CA TYR A 206 10.45 6.08 19.98
C TYR A 206 9.75 6.12 18.64
N LEU A 207 10.41 5.46 17.69
CA LEU A 207 9.85 5.16 16.38
C LEU A 207 9.72 3.66 16.27
N SER A 208 8.56 3.14 15.89
CA SER A 208 8.39 1.70 15.70
C SER A 208 7.48 1.39 14.51
N LEU A 209 7.72 0.23 13.92
CA LEU A 209 6.88 -0.34 12.87
C LEU A 209 6.55 -1.78 13.25
N VAL A 210 5.31 -2.20 12.98
CA VAL A 210 4.81 -3.54 13.26
C VAL A 210 4.40 -4.21 11.95
N SER A 211 4.72 -5.50 11.80
CA SER A 211 4.27 -6.30 10.67
C SER A 211 4.10 -7.76 11.07
N ALA A 212 3.19 -8.46 10.42
CA ALA A 212 3.05 -9.91 10.57
C ALA A 212 4.09 -10.69 9.74
N SER A 213 4.85 -10.02 8.87
CA SER A 213 5.92 -10.65 8.10
C SER A 213 7.30 -10.42 8.72
N PRO A 214 7.97 -11.45 9.25
CA PRO A 214 9.34 -11.35 9.75
C PRO A 214 10.34 -10.98 8.66
N ARG A 215 10.13 -11.49 7.43
CA ARG A 215 11.03 -11.23 6.30
C ARG A 215 11.07 -9.75 5.91
N PHE A 216 9.91 -9.10 5.91
CA PHE A 216 9.82 -7.67 5.63
C PHE A 216 10.49 -6.83 6.73
N VAL A 217 10.20 -7.13 8.00
CA VAL A 217 10.77 -6.37 9.12
C VAL A 217 12.28 -6.53 9.20
N GLN A 218 12.80 -7.75 8.95
CA GLN A 218 14.24 -8.00 8.89
C GLN A 218 14.90 -7.25 7.74
N TRP A 219 14.33 -7.31 6.52
CA TRP A 219 14.81 -6.56 5.37
C TRP A 219 14.86 -5.06 5.66
N LEU A 220 13.79 -4.50 6.24
CA LEU A 220 13.74 -3.07 6.57
C LEU A 220 14.83 -2.69 7.59
N ARG A 221 15.02 -3.51 8.64
CA ARG A 221 16.07 -3.32 9.62
C ARG A 221 17.46 -3.30 8.98
N ASP A 222 17.75 -4.29 8.14
CA ASP A 222 19.06 -4.43 7.50
C ASP A 222 19.32 -3.28 6.52
N THR A 223 18.28 -2.86 5.79
CA THR A 223 18.36 -1.70 4.90
C THR A 223 18.64 -0.42 5.68
N LEU A 224 17.90 -0.15 6.77
CA LEU A 224 18.12 1.03 7.59
C LEU A 224 19.47 1.02 8.30
N ARG A 225 19.96 -0.17 8.66
CA ARG A 225 21.32 -0.33 9.20
C ARG A 225 22.36 0.05 8.15
N ARG A 226 22.20 -0.38 6.93
CA ARG A 226 23.11 -0.09 5.81
C ARG A 226 23.08 1.39 5.42
N VAL A 227 21.88 1.96 5.27
CA VAL A 227 21.70 3.34 4.77
C VAL A 227 21.97 4.39 5.86
N MET A 228 21.54 4.14 7.10
CA MET A 228 21.55 5.11 8.19
C MET A 228 22.46 4.74 9.36
N GLY A 229 23.03 3.54 9.37
CA GLY A 229 23.84 3.06 10.49
C GLY A 229 23.03 2.97 11.80
N VAL A 230 21.75 2.61 11.73
CA VAL A 230 20.88 2.40 12.89
C VAL A 230 20.55 0.92 13.04
N SER A 231 20.57 0.40 14.26
CA SER A 231 20.41 -1.03 14.51
C SER A 231 18.99 -1.42 14.85
N GLY A 232 18.29 -0.59 15.62
CA GLY A 232 16.95 -0.88 16.11
C GLY A 232 16.87 -2.16 16.98
N GLU A 233 15.77 -2.28 17.68
CA GLU A 233 15.41 -3.45 18.44
C GLU A 233 14.32 -4.23 17.71
N LEU A 234 14.55 -5.52 17.46
CA LEU A 234 13.56 -6.42 16.89
C LEU A 234 12.97 -7.28 17.99
N SER A 235 11.65 -7.24 18.14
CA SER A 235 10.91 -8.05 19.11
C SER A 235 9.70 -8.69 18.44
N VAL A 236 9.26 -9.82 19.01
CA VAL A 236 8.07 -10.54 18.55
C VAL A 236 7.04 -10.59 19.66
N ARG A 237 5.79 -10.26 19.34
CA ARG A 237 4.64 -10.47 20.19
C ARG A 237 3.86 -11.67 19.69
N ARG A 238 3.86 -12.73 20.46
CA ARG A 238 3.07 -13.94 20.22
C ARG A 238 1.72 -13.81 20.90
N VAL A 239 0.66 -14.14 20.17
CA VAL A 239 -0.71 -14.16 20.69
C VAL A 239 -1.33 -15.48 20.25
N GLU A 240 -1.78 -16.27 21.20
CA GLU A 240 -2.42 -17.55 20.92
C GLU A 240 -3.61 -17.39 19.96
N GLY A 241 -3.70 -18.26 18.95
CA GLY A 241 -4.74 -18.22 17.91
C GLY A 241 -4.61 -17.08 16.91
N ARG A 242 -3.51 -16.32 16.90
CA ARG A 242 -3.23 -15.23 15.93
C ARG A 242 -1.83 -15.34 15.37
N SER A 243 -1.61 -14.64 14.25
CA SER A 243 -0.27 -14.49 13.67
C SER A 243 0.64 -13.69 14.61
N ASP A 244 1.89 -14.09 14.69
CA ASP A 244 2.93 -13.34 15.39
C ASP A 244 3.05 -11.93 14.81
N LEU A 245 3.25 -10.95 15.69
CA LEU A 245 3.50 -9.56 15.31
C LEU A 245 4.96 -9.20 15.62
N TRP A 246 5.69 -8.90 14.58
CA TRP A 246 7.09 -8.47 14.64
C TRP A 246 7.14 -6.96 14.73
N ARG A 247 7.88 -6.45 15.71
CA ARG A 247 8.05 -5.01 15.95
C ARG A 247 9.53 -4.63 15.82
N LEU A 248 9.79 -3.72 14.91
CA LEU A 248 11.06 -3.02 14.79
C LEU A 248 10.93 -1.67 15.52
N ARG A 249 11.79 -1.43 16.52
CA ARG A 249 11.73 -0.25 17.36
C ARG A 249 13.08 0.46 17.40
N TYR A 250 13.05 1.77 17.23
CA TYR A 250 14.18 2.67 17.40
C TYR A 250 13.92 3.60 18.58
N ALA A 251 14.96 3.87 19.38
CA ALA A 251 14.87 4.67 20.58
C ALA A 251 15.93 5.77 20.58
N LYS A 252 15.69 6.84 21.35
CA LYS A 252 16.65 7.90 21.61
C LYS A 252 17.30 8.47 20.34
N ALA A 253 18.63 8.42 20.24
CA ALA A 253 19.38 9.01 19.14
C ALA A 253 19.01 8.43 17.77
N GLU A 254 18.78 7.12 17.67
CA GLU A 254 18.40 6.48 16.42
C GLU A 254 17.02 6.96 15.95
N ALA A 255 16.02 7.04 16.85
CA ALA A 255 14.71 7.57 16.53
C ALA A 255 14.80 9.03 16.03
N LEU A 256 15.57 9.88 16.71
CA LEU A 256 15.80 11.27 16.30
C LEU A 256 16.47 11.38 14.92
N ARG A 257 17.47 10.53 14.65
CA ARG A 257 18.15 10.49 13.35
C ARG A 257 17.16 10.13 12.23
N LEU A 258 16.34 9.08 12.44
CA LEU A 258 15.35 8.64 11.47
C LEU A 258 14.25 9.68 11.28
N LEU A 259 13.73 10.31 12.34
CA LEU A 259 12.72 11.36 12.23
C LEU A 259 13.23 12.53 11.39
N ARG A 260 14.43 13.04 11.66
CA ARG A 260 15.03 14.14 10.89
C ARG A 260 15.32 13.74 9.44
N TRP A 261 15.68 12.50 9.20
CA TRP A 261 15.91 11.97 7.87
C TRP A 261 14.60 11.84 7.06
N MET A 262 13.52 11.37 7.69
CA MET A 262 12.21 11.25 7.05
C MET A 262 11.55 12.59 6.79
N TYR A 263 11.64 13.53 7.74
CA TYR A 263 11.02 14.86 7.66
C TYR A 263 12.07 15.92 7.30
N TYR A 264 12.73 15.75 6.17
CA TYR A 264 13.83 16.60 5.69
C TYR A 264 13.37 17.97 5.15
N SER A 265 12.07 18.15 4.88
CA SER A 265 11.43 19.40 4.45
C SER A 265 10.02 19.48 5.07
N ALA A 266 9.50 20.70 5.19
CA ALA A 266 8.14 20.93 5.68
C ALA A 266 7.05 20.42 4.71
N ASP A 267 7.37 20.30 3.43
CA ASP A 267 6.43 20.02 2.35
C ASP A 267 6.37 18.52 1.99
N VAL A 268 7.06 17.65 2.73
CA VAL A 268 7.01 16.22 2.45
C VAL A 268 5.63 15.66 2.76
N PRO A 269 5.10 14.75 1.89
CA PRO A 269 3.81 14.11 2.16
C PRO A 269 3.87 13.34 3.47
N CYS A 270 2.89 13.54 4.36
CA CYS A 270 2.86 12.89 5.66
C CYS A 270 1.45 12.86 6.27
N LEU A 271 1.24 11.96 7.23
CA LEU A 271 0.06 11.97 8.09
C LEU A 271 0.22 13.02 9.18
N ARG A 272 -0.61 14.06 9.14
CA ARG A 272 -0.48 15.25 9.98
C ARG A 272 -0.35 14.94 11.46
N ARG A 273 -1.20 14.10 12.04
CA ARG A 273 -1.14 13.76 13.46
C ARG A 273 0.18 13.10 13.89
N LYS A 274 0.85 12.33 12.99
CA LYS A 274 2.17 11.74 13.29
C LYS A 274 3.29 12.76 13.13
N TYR A 275 3.17 13.63 12.14
CA TYR A 275 4.08 14.77 11.99
C TYR A 275 4.09 15.67 13.22
N ASP A 276 2.91 16.01 13.76
CA ASP A 276 2.79 16.91 14.93
C ASP A 276 3.48 16.33 16.17
N ILE A 277 3.50 14.98 16.32
CA ILE A 277 4.28 14.31 17.38
C ILE A 277 5.79 14.42 17.11
N ALA A 278 6.21 14.34 15.86
CA ALA A 278 7.61 14.38 15.46
C ALA A 278 8.19 15.82 15.48
N ALA A 279 7.38 16.82 15.14
CA ALA A 279 7.78 18.20 14.90
C ALA A 279 8.69 18.82 16.00
N PRO A 280 8.44 18.62 17.30
CA PRO A 280 9.31 19.15 18.36
C PRO A 280 10.75 18.62 18.33
N PHE A 281 10.98 17.47 17.65
CA PHE A 281 12.27 16.80 17.58
C PHE A 281 13.03 17.05 16.26
N LEU A 282 12.39 17.74 15.31
CA LEU A 282 12.98 18.01 14.00
C LEU A 282 13.93 19.21 14.05
N LEU A 283 13.66 20.16 14.91
CA LEU A 283 14.52 21.32 15.12
C LEU A 283 15.83 20.87 15.83
N PRO A 284 16.97 21.50 15.50
CA PRO A 284 18.18 21.27 16.28
C PRO A 284 17.91 21.65 17.74
N PRO A 285 18.48 20.92 18.72
CA PRO A 285 18.33 21.28 20.11
C PRO A 285 18.79 22.73 20.29
N VAL A 286 17.93 23.58 20.85
CA VAL A 286 18.32 24.93 21.28
C VAL A 286 19.52 24.71 22.20
N ARG A 287 20.72 25.15 21.80
CA ARG A 287 21.90 25.09 22.64
C ARG A 287 21.55 25.71 23.98
N ALA A 288 21.60 24.90 25.04
CA ALA A 288 21.49 25.44 26.38
C ALA A 288 22.50 26.57 26.47
N ARG A 289 22.01 27.76 26.86
CA ARG A 289 22.86 28.94 27.05
C ARG A 289 24.17 28.50 27.70
N GLU A 290 25.30 28.79 27.05
CA GLU A 290 26.61 28.64 27.64
C GLU A 290 26.59 29.20 29.05
N ARG A 291 26.98 28.43 30.04
CA ARG A 291 27.18 28.94 31.40
C ARG A 291 28.17 30.05 31.27
N ARG A 292 27.76 31.27 31.58
CA ARG A 292 28.69 32.40 31.74
C ARG A 292 29.79 31.93 32.67
N PRO A 293 31.08 32.10 32.30
CA PRO A 293 32.19 31.80 33.22
C PRO A 293 31.97 32.58 34.49
N GLY A 294 32.13 31.92 35.63
CA GLY A 294 31.96 32.53 36.93
C GLY A 294 32.84 33.76 37.06
N ARG A 295 32.31 34.86 37.64
CA ARG A 295 33.11 35.99 38.06
C ARG A 295 34.33 35.50 38.87
N PRO A 296 35.53 35.98 38.56
CA PRO A 296 36.68 35.73 39.44
C PRO A 296 36.38 36.34 40.82
N MET A 297 36.61 35.54 41.87
CA MET A 297 36.65 36.09 43.24
C MET A 297 37.80 37.07 43.33
N VAL A 298 37.45 38.33 43.62
CA VAL A 298 38.45 39.33 44.03
C VAL A 298 38.83 39.01 45.48
N VAL A 299 40.09 38.73 45.70
CA VAL A 299 40.74 38.59 47.03
C VAL A 299 41.02 39.96 47.59
#